data_0bc764a387ac67b48414583db4ad1f6d
#
_entry.id   0bc764a387ac67b48414583db4ad1f6d
#
_cell.length_a   1.000
_cell.length_b   1.000
_cell.length_c   1.000
_cell.angle_alpha   90.00
_cell.angle_beta   90.00
_cell.angle_gamma   90.00
#
_symmetry.space_group_name_H-M   'P 1'
#
loop_
_entity.id
_entity.type
_entity.pdbx_description
1 polymer ?
#
loop_
_entity_poly.entity_id
_entity_poly.type
_entity_poly.pdbx_seq_one_letter_code
_entity_poly.pdbx_strand_id
1 'polypeptide(L)'
;AQCLVGSEMCIRDRSDTFEEFAQPLMKKLGWPTIFCNSLEVDADGFISGIKMRCEYSKLTTVRGLQSIGFETIASGDSYNDLEMIEASKAGFLFRTTEKIKHDYPHLPAFEGYDELLAAIEQVIRA
;
A
#
# COMPACT_ATOMS: atom_id res chain seq x y z
N ALA A 1 7.76 7.74 4.04
CA ALA A 1 7.57 6.68 5.01
C ALA A 1 7.80 7.19 6.41
N GLN A 2 6.95 6.77 7.29
CA GLN A 2 7.06 7.14 8.70
C GLN A 2 7.39 5.88 9.50
N CYS A 3 8.54 5.89 10.17
CA CYS A 3 8.81 4.95 11.24
C CYS A 3 8.37 5.60 12.54
N LEU A 4 7.44 4.97 13.23
CA LEU A 4 7.00 5.45 14.52
C LEU A 4 8.03 5.05 15.58
N VAL A 5 8.65 6.05 16.23
CA VAL A 5 9.64 5.82 17.27
C VAL A 5 9.00 5.05 18.42
N GLY A 6 9.62 3.95 18.83
CA GLY A 6 9.14 3.09 19.92
C GLY A 6 8.06 2.07 19.53
N SER A 7 7.46 2.16 18.36
CA SER A 7 6.50 1.18 17.86
C SER A 7 7.08 0.23 16.81
N GLU A 8 8.23 0.59 16.26
CA GLU A 8 8.90 -0.14 15.16
C GLU A 8 8.04 -0.28 13.90
N MET A 9 6.93 0.42 13.82
CA MET A 9 6.06 0.43 12.65
C MET A 9 6.56 1.43 11.61
N CYS A 10 6.80 0.94 10.40
CA CYS A 10 7.16 1.77 9.25
C CYS A 10 6.05 1.70 8.21
N ILE A 11 5.54 2.87 7.81
CA ILE A 11 4.51 2.96 6.78
C ILE A 11 5.17 3.04 5.40
N ARG A 12 4.68 2.26 4.46
CA ARG A 12 5.09 2.25 3.07
C ARG A 12 3.87 2.34 2.18
N ASP A 13 3.84 3.32 1.31
CA ASP A 13 2.77 3.47 0.34
C ASP A 13 3.08 2.64 -0.90
N ARG A 14 2.11 1.87 -1.37
CA ARG A 14 2.21 1.12 -2.62
C ARG A 14 1.04 1.46 -3.51
N SER A 15 1.35 2.03 -4.66
CA SER A 15 0.34 2.51 -5.61
C SER A 15 0.70 2.10 -7.05
N ASP A 16 -0.31 1.94 -7.87
CA ASP A 16 -0.15 1.70 -9.31
C ASP A 16 -0.02 3.01 -10.10
N THR A 17 0.03 4.15 -9.42
CA THR A 17 0.29 5.45 -10.03
C THR A 17 1.73 5.58 -10.54
N PHE A 18 2.07 6.74 -11.06
CA PHE A 18 3.39 7.08 -11.58
C PHE A 18 4.05 8.15 -10.72
N GLU A 19 5.38 8.09 -10.57
CA GLU A 19 6.15 9.05 -9.77
C GLU A 19 5.84 10.50 -10.16
N GLU A 20 5.73 10.76 -11.45
CA GLU A 20 5.48 12.09 -12.01
C GLU A 20 4.15 12.67 -11.57
N PHE A 21 3.15 11.83 -11.37
CA PHE A 21 1.83 12.24 -10.86
C PHE A 21 1.77 12.27 -9.33
N ALA A 22 2.54 11.42 -8.67
CA ALA A 22 2.53 11.31 -7.21
C ALA A 22 3.32 12.42 -6.52
N GLN A 23 4.34 12.99 -7.14
CA GLN A 23 5.26 13.95 -6.54
C GLN A 23 4.57 15.13 -5.84
N PRO A 24 3.56 15.82 -6.41
CA PRO A 24 2.93 16.94 -5.74
C PRO A 24 2.25 16.54 -4.42
N LEU A 25 1.63 15.37 -4.38
CA LEU A 25 1.02 14.83 -3.17
C LEU A 25 2.08 14.41 -2.16
N MET A 26 3.12 13.72 -2.60
CA MET A 26 4.21 13.28 -1.74
C MET A 26 4.92 14.46 -1.08
N LYS A 27 5.11 15.56 -1.81
CA LYS A 27 5.65 16.80 -1.25
C LYS A 27 4.79 17.32 -0.09
N LYS A 28 3.47 17.33 -0.25
CA LYS A 28 2.54 17.77 0.81
C LYS A 28 2.57 16.85 2.04
N LEU A 29 2.85 15.58 1.84
CA LEU A 29 2.92 14.57 2.91
C LEU A 29 4.31 14.47 3.56
N GLY A 30 5.27 15.30 3.19
CA GLY A 30 6.61 15.28 3.75
C GLY A 30 7.52 14.20 3.15
N TRP A 31 7.28 13.81 1.91
CA TRP A 31 8.07 12.82 1.16
C TRP A 31 8.11 11.43 1.82
N PRO A 32 6.97 10.80 2.13
CA PRO A 32 6.97 9.42 2.60
C PRO A 32 7.50 8.48 1.51
N THR A 33 7.90 7.27 1.92
CA THR A 33 8.31 6.25 0.95
C THR A 33 7.10 5.76 0.17
N ILE A 34 7.20 5.81 -1.14
CA ILE A 34 6.20 5.28 -2.07
C ILE A 34 6.86 4.30 -3.05
N PHE A 35 6.22 3.15 -3.24
CA PHE A 35 6.55 2.23 -4.32
C PHE A 35 5.51 2.38 -5.42
N CYS A 36 5.90 2.91 -6.55
CA CYS A 36 5.03 3.15 -7.70
C CYS A 36 5.80 2.96 -9.01
N ASN A 37 5.12 3.20 -10.11
CA ASN A 37 5.68 3.08 -11.44
C ASN A 37 6.25 4.42 -11.91
N SER A 38 6.89 4.45 -13.06
CA SER A 38 7.44 5.67 -13.66
C SER A 38 6.98 5.80 -15.10
N LEU A 39 6.92 7.02 -15.59
CA LEU A 39 6.71 7.30 -17.01
C LEU A 39 8.05 7.41 -17.73
N GLU A 40 8.09 6.97 -18.97
CA GLU A 40 9.17 7.31 -19.89
C GLU A 40 8.76 8.55 -20.67
N VAL A 41 9.58 9.58 -20.62
CA VAL A 41 9.33 10.87 -21.27
C VAL A 41 10.44 11.10 -22.29
N ASP A 42 10.08 11.43 -23.52
CA ASP A 42 11.05 11.70 -24.59
C ASP A 42 11.70 13.09 -24.45
N ALA A 43 12.63 13.39 -25.35
CA ALA A 43 13.37 14.65 -25.33
C ALA A 43 12.48 15.90 -25.53
N ASP A 44 11.30 15.72 -26.14
CA ASP A 44 10.34 16.80 -26.39
C ASP A 44 9.32 16.95 -25.26
N GLY A 45 9.40 16.10 -24.21
CA GLY A 45 8.51 16.16 -23.06
C GLY A 45 7.23 15.36 -23.20
N PHE A 46 7.11 14.52 -24.24
CA PHE A 46 5.95 13.64 -24.42
C PHE A 46 6.14 12.30 -23.75
N ILE A 47 5.05 11.72 -23.25
CA ILE A 47 5.06 10.36 -22.69
C ILE A 47 5.30 9.38 -23.82
N SER A 48 6.42 8.65 -23.76
CA SER A 48 6.81 7.66 -24.76
C SER A 48 6.60 6.22 -24.30
N GLY A 49 6.39 6.01 -23.02
CA GLY A 49 6.19 4.67 -22.47
C GLY A 49 5.92 4.69 -20.97
N ILE A 50 5.75 3.48 -20.44
CA ILE A 50 5.52 3.22 -19.03
C ILE A 50 6.61 2.27 -18.53
N LYS A 51 7.24 2.62 -17.42
CA LYS A 51 8.18 1.76 -16.73
C LYS A 51 7.54 1.20 -15.47
N MET A 52 7.16 -0.07 -15.53
CA MET A 52 6.66 -0.79 -14.37
C MET A 52 7.80 -1.11 -13.41
N ARG A 53 7.58 -0.90 -12.13
CA ARG A 53 8.59 -1.22 -11.11
C ARG A 53 8.82 -2.73 -11.00
N CYS A 54 7.73 -3.50 -11.00
CA CYS A 54 7.79 -4.96 -10.99
C CYS A 54 6.43 -5.53 -11.41
N GLU A 55 6.42 -6.80 -11.82
CA GLU A 55 5.17 -7.53 -12.06
C GLU A 55 4.46 -7.81 -10.72
N TYR A 56 3.14 -7.89 -10.76
CA TYR A 56 2.30 -8.11 -9.56
C TYR A 56 2.71 -7.19 -8.40
N SER A 57 2.86 -5.94 -8.71
CA SER A 57 3.64 -4.97 -7.95
C SER A 57 3.31 -4.86 -6.46
N LYS A 58 2.04 -4.95 -6.07
CA LYS A 58 1.64 -4.87 -4.64
C LYS A 58 2.04 -6.12 -3.89
N LEU A 59 1.74 -7.29 -4.41
CA LEU A 59 2.14 -8.56 -3.82
C LEU A 59 3.67 -8.70 -3.78
N THR A 60 4.35 -8.37 -4.86
CA THR A 60 5.82 -8.47 -4.94
C THR A 60 6.49 -7.56 -3.91
N THR A 61 5.95 -6.36 -3.68
CA THR A 61 6.45 -5.45 -2.65
C THR A 61 6.33 -6.07 -1.25
N VAL A 62 5.16 -6.64 -0.91
CA VAL A 62 4.95 -7.30 0.38
C VAL A 62 5.90 -8.49 0.55
N ARG A 63 6.00 -9.35 -0.46
CA ARG A 63 6.91 -10.50 -0.45
C ARG A 63 8.37 -10.10 -0.30
N GLY A 64 8.76 -9.01 -0.98
CA GLY A 64 10.11 -8.45 -0.84
C GLY A 64 10.42 -8.01 0.58
N LEU A 65 9.51 -7.28 1.23
CA LEU A 65 9.67 -6.86 2.61
C LEU A 65 9.72 -8.06 3.57
N GLN A 66 8.85 -9.04 3.38
CA GLN A 66 8.86 -10.28 4.17
C GLN A 66 10.17 -11.06 4.01
N SER A 67 10.74 -11.09 2.81
CA SER A 67 11.99 -11.81 2.54
C SER A 67 13.19 -11.24 3.29
N ILE A 68 13.13 -9.97 3.69
CA ILE A 68 14.18 -9.32 4.48
C ILE A 68 13.82 -9.20 5.97
N GLY A 69 12.80 -9.95 6.42
CA GLY A 69 12.50 -10.11 7.84
C GLY A 69 11.40 -9.22 8.40
N PHE A 70 10.71 -8.44 7.56
CA PHE A 70 9.59 -7.63 8.05
C PHE A 70 8.30 -8.46 8.17
N GLU A 71 7.59 -8.29 9.27
CA GLU A 71 6.18 -8.65 9.35
C GLU A 71 5.36 -7.52 8.71
N THR A 72 4.38 -7.87 7.89
CA THR A 72 3.61 -6.89 7.14
C THR A 72 2.15 -6.86 7.57
N ILE A 73 1.59 -5.67 7.61
CA ILE A 73 0.16 -5.42 7.73
C ILE A 73 -0.22 -4.61 6.49
N ALA A 74 -1.25 -5.02 5.79
CA ALA A 74 -1.68 -4.33 4.58
C ALA A 74 -3.14 -3.90 4.66
N SER A 75 -3.44 -2.76 4.07
CA SER A 75 -4.81 -2.30 3.88
C SER A 75 -5.02 -1.71 2.49
N GLY A 76 -6.24 -1.81 2.01
CA GLY A 76 -6.60 -1.30 0.70
C GLY A 76 -8.11 -1.35 0.48
N ASP A 77 -8.56 -0.86 -0.67
CA ASP A 77 -9.98 -0.67 -0.99
C ASP A 77 -10.45 -1.41 -2.24
N SER A 78 -9.55 -1.98 -3.01
CA SER A 78 -9.86 -2.52 -4.33
C SER A 78 -9.38 -3.95 -4.54
N TYR A 79 -9.86 -4.58 -5.61
CA TYR A 79 -9.41 -5.91 -6.01
C TYR A 79 -7.89 -6.00 -6.20
N ASN A 80 -7.25 -4.92 -6.65
CA ASN A 80 -5.80 -4.88 -6.82
C ASN A 80 -5.01 -5.05 -5.52
N ASP A 81 -5.65 -4.80 -4.37
CA ASP A 81 -5.01 -4.86 -3.06
C ASP A 81 -5.13 -6.23 -2.40
N LEU A 82 -6.05 -7.07 -2.87
CA LEU A 82 -6.41 -8.31 -2.18
C LEU A 82 -5.25 -9.28 -2.04
N GLU A 83 -4.45 -9.48 -3.07
CA GLU A 83 -3.30 -10.38 -2.98
C GLU A 83 -2.27 -9.90 -1.95
N MET A 84 -2.04 -8.59 -1.89
CA MET A 84 -1.17 -7.96 -0.89
C MET A 84 -1.74 -8.14 0.53
N ILE A 85 -3.05 -7.92 0.68
CA ILE A 85 -3.76 -8.05 1.95
C ILE A 85 -3.70 -9.48 2.46
N GLU A 86 -4.03 -10.46 1.61
CA GLU A 86 -4.02 -11.87 1.96
C GLU A 86 -2.62 -12.42 2.26
N ALA A 87 -1.58 -11.88 1.63
CA ALA A 87 -0.20 -12.28 1.86
C ALA A 87 0.41 -11.72 3.13
N SER A 88 -0.23 -10.73 3.75
CA SER A 88 0.27 -10.08 4.95
C SER A 88 -0.13 -10.82 6.23
N LYS A 89 0.59 -10.61 7.32
CA LYS A 89 0.28 -11.16 8.64
C LYS A 89 -1.13 -10.79 9.09
N ALA A 90 -1.55 -9.56 8.79
CA ALA A 90 -2.91 -9.09 8.95
C ALA A 90 -3.29 -8.18 7.78
N GLY A 91 -4.54 -8.26 7.37
CA GLY A 91 -5.05 -7.48 6.26
C GLY A 91 -6.41 -6.87 6.55
N PHE A 92 -6.60 -5.65 6.08
CA PHE A 92 -7.82 -4.90 6.33
C PHE A 92 -8.34 -4.25 5.05
N LEU A 93 -9.66 -4.29 4.88
CA LEU A 93 -10.35 -3.52 3.86
C LEU A 93 -10.71 -2.16 4.44
N PHE A 94 -10.39 -1.09 3.71
CA PHE A 94 -10.69 0.25 4.15
C PHE A 94 -11.47 1.01 3.08
N ARG A 95 -12.70 1.43 3.42
CA ARG A 95 -13.60 2.15 2.52
C ARG A 95 -13.78 1.43 1.17
N THR A 96 -13.94 0.12 1.23
CA THR A 96 -14.15 -0.72 0.06
C THR A 96 -15.64 -0.79 -0.32
N THR A 97 -15.92 -1.46 -1.44
CA THR A 97 -17.29 -1.66 -1.91
C THR A 97 -17.99 -2.80 -1.17
N GLU A 98 -19.34 -2.77 -1.14
CA GLU A 98 -20.14 -3.86 -0.57
C GLU A 98 -19.89 -5.20 -1.28
N LYS A 99 -19.60 -5.16 -2.58
CA LYS A 99 -19.28 -6.35 -3.36
C LYS A 99 -18.02 -7.03 -2.84
N ILE A 100 -16.96 -6.28 -2.58
CA ILE A 100 -15.69 -6.83 -2.05
C ILE A 100 -15.90 -7.37 -0.64
N LYS A 101 -16.64 -6.69 0.22
CA LYS A 101 -16.99 -7.19 1.56
C LYS A 101 -17.74 -8.51 1.49
N HIS A 102 -18.66 -8.65 0.56
CA HIS A 102 -19.41 -9.88 0.36
C HIS A 102 -18.53 -11.03 -0.16
N ASP A 103 -17.65 -10.73 -1.11
CA ASP A 103 -16.77 -11.75 -1.73
C ASP A 103 -15.63 -12.18 -0.79
N TYR A 104 -15.24 -11.32 0.15
CA TYR A 104 -14.15 -11.55 1.12
C TYR A 104 -14.60 -11.33 2.57
N PRO A 105 -15.58 -12.11 3.06
CA PRO A 105 -16.18 -11.89 4.38
C PRO A 105 -15.24 -12.16 5.55
N HIS A 106 -14.13 -12.85 5.32
CA HIS A 106 -13.09 -13.12 6.31
C HIS A 106 -12.16 -11.94 6.57
N LEU A 107 -12.16 -10.94 5.69
CA LEU A 107 -11.33 -9.74 5.87
C LEU A 107 -12.11 -8.66 6.64
N PRO A 108 -11.57 -8.17 7.76
CA PRO A 108 -12.17 -7.06 8.48
C PRO A 108 -12.23 -5.80 7.60
N ALA A 109 -13.35 -5.11 7.61
CA ALA A 109 -13.58 -3.91 6.82
C ALA A 109 -13.94 -2.73 7.72
N PHE A 110 -13.31 -1.59 7.46
CA PHE A 110 -13.49 -0.37 8.24
C PHE A 110 -13.79 0.83 7.33
N GLU A 111 -14.54 1.78 7.87
CA GLU A 111 -14.87 3.05 7.21
C GLU A 111 -14.19 4.24 7.90
N GLY A 112 -13.90 4.13 9.19
CA GLY A 112 -13.26 5.17 10.00
C GLY A 112 -11.76 4.95 10.18
N TYR A 113 -10.98 6.02 10.14
CA TYR A 113 -9.54 5.96 10.38
C TYR A 113 -9.20 5.47 11.78
N ASP A 114 -9.95 5.90 12.80
CA ASP A 114 -9.69 5.51 14.18
C ASP A 114 -9.92 4.01 14.41
N GLU A 115 -10.92 3.45 13.76
CA GLU A 115 -11.22 2.02 13.82
C GLU A 115 -10.13 1.19 13.15
N LEU A 116 -9.66 1.63 11.99
CA LEU A 116 -8.55 0.99 11.29
C LEU A 116 -7.27 1.06 12.11
N LEU A 117 -6.95 2.23 12.67
CA LEU A 117 -5.77 2.42 13.51
C LEU A 117 -5.81 1.50 14.74
N ALA A 118 -6.95 1.41 15.41
CA ALA A 118 -7.11 0.52 16.57
C ALA A 118 -6.88 -0.95 16.20
N ALA A 119 -7.40 -1.39 15.05
CA ALA A 119 -7.18 -2.75 14.55
C ALA A 119 -5.70 -3.03 14.24
N ILE A 120 -5.00 -2.09 13.63
CA ILE A 120 -3.56 -2.18 13.36
C ILE A 120 -2.77 -2.27 14.67
N GLU A 121 -3.08 -1.41 15.62
CA GLU A 121 -2.41 -1.42 16.94
C GLU A 121 -2.58 -2.73 17.69
N GLN A 122 -3.75 -3.35 17.61
CA GLN A 122 -3.97 -4.67 18.20
C GLN A 122 -3.05 -5.75 17.62
N VAL A 123 -2.83 -5.73 16.32
CA VAL A 123 -1.91 -6.68 15.66
C VAL A 123 -0.47 -6.45 16.09
N ILE A 124 -0.06 -5.19 16.21
CA ILE A 124 1.31 -4.82 16.60
C ILE A 124 1.61 -5.25 18.04
N ARG A 125 0.62 -5.13 18.91
CA ARG A 125 0.78 -5.47 20.33
C ARG A 125 0.63 -6.97 20.65
N ALA A 126 0.11 -7.72 19.71
CA ALA A 126 -0.15 -9.15 19.89
C ALA A 126 1.13 -10.01 19.94
#